data_366b8ed076292bf4dcd9ef38be29a8a3
#
_entry.id   366b8ed076292bf4dcd9ef38be29a8a3
#
_cell.length_a   1.000
_cell.length_b   1.000
_cell.length_c   1.000
_cell.angle_alpha   90.00
_cell.angle_beta   90.00
_cell.angle_gamma   90.00
#
_symmetry.space_group_name_H-M   'P 1'
#
loop_
_entity.id
_entity.type
_entity.pdbx_description
1 polymer ?
#
loop_
_entity_poly.entity_id
_entity_poly.type
_entity_poly.pdbx_seq_one_letter_code
_entity_poly.pdbx_strand_id
1 'polypeptide(L)'
;VTIFVSVELQTQGPEAIEAFERAIRPLEEIMECYLMSGSRDILLRVVAADLDAFDAFLEHRLMAVKGIRNMRSNFALRAMVQRDVLPSG
;
A
#
# COMPACT_ATOMS: atom_id res chain seq x y z
N VAL A 1 -8.73 -0.91 -11.12
CA VAL A 1 -7.60 0.02 -11.17
C VAL A 1 -6.56 -0.37 -10.13
N THR A 2 -5.33 -0.10 -10.43
CA THR A 2 -4.19 -0.35 -9.54
C THR A 2 -3.63 0.97 -9.03
N ILE A 3 -3.49 1.06 -7.71
CA ILE A 3 -2.99 2.27 -7.05
C ILE A 3 -1.80 1.87 -6.17
N PHE A 4 -0.72 2.64 -6.26
CA PHE A 4 0.41 2.50 -5.37
C PHE A 4 0.32 3.57 -4.30
N VAL A 5 0.24 3.14 -3.04
CA VAL A 5 0.10 4.05 -1.91
C VAL A 5 1.38 3.98 -1.09
N SER A 6 2.03 5.13 -0.95
CA SER A 6 3.20 5.26 -0.08
C SER A 6 2.73 5.76 1.27
N VAL A 7 3.09 5.04 2.33
CA VAL A 7 2.65 5.34 3.69
C VAL A 7 3.86 5.62 4.57
N GLU A 8 3.82 6.75 5.26
CA GLU A 8 4.81 7.08 6.28
C GLU A 8 4.15 6.96 7.65
N LEU A 9 4.78 6.19 8.54
CA LEU A 9 4.27 6.01 9.90
C LEU A 9 4.78 7.10 10.82
N GLN A 10 4.02 7.39 11.89
CA GLN A 10 4.41 8.37 12.90
C GLN A 10 5.68 7.96 13.63
N THR A 11 5.85 6.66 13.87
CA THR A 11 7.07 6.09 14.43
C THR A 11 7.56 4.98 13.52
N GLN A 12 8.87 4.78 13.47
CA GLN A 12 9.50 3.83 12.55
C GLN A 12 10.09 2.61 13.26
N GLY A 13 9.70 2.37 14.49
CA GLY A 13 10.18 1.21 15.23
C GLY A 13 9.53 -0.10 14.76
N PRO A 14 10.16 -1.25 15.09
CA PRO A 14 9.62 -2.55 14.70
C PRO A 14 8.18 -2.77 15.18
N GLU A 15 7.86 -2.29 16.36
CA GLU A 15 6.52 -2.46 16.93
C GLU A 15 5.45 -1.73 16.12
N ALA A 16 5.78 -0.51 15.66
CA ALA A 16 4.86 0.27 14.83
C ALA A 16 4.64 -0.40 13.49
N ILE A 17 5.70 -0.93 12.89
CA ILE A 17 5.63 -1.64 11.61
C ILE A 17 4.80 -2.90 11.73
N GLU A 18 4.99 -3.68 12.79
CA GLU A 18 4.21 -4.89 13.03
C GLU A 18 2.73 -4.58 13.29
N ALA A 19 2.45 -3.52 14.04
CA ALA A 19 1.08 -3.10 14.29
C ALA A 19 0.38 -2.69 13.01
N PHE A 20 1.08 -1.96 12.14
CA PHE A 20 0.55 -1.57 10.84
C PHE A 20 0.28 -2.81 9.96
N GLU A 21 1.22 -3.74 9.91
CA GLU A 21 1.06 -4.97 9.14
C GLU A 21 -0.17 -5.74 9.59
N ARG A 22 -0.37 -5.89 10.90
CA ARG A 22 -1.56 -6.58 11.42
C ARG A 22 -2.85 -5.85 11.05
N ALA A 23 -2.82 -4.52 11.09
CA ALA A 23 -4.01 -3.73 10.83
C ALA A 23 -4.45 -3.79 9.36
N ILE A 24 -3.51 -3.91 8.44
CA ILE A 24 -3.84 -3.94 7.00
C ILE A 24 -4.10 -5.35 6.47
N ARG A 25 -3.72 -6.39 7.20
CA ARG A 25 -3.90 -7.77 6.74
C ARG A 25 -5.34 -8.11 6.36
N PRO A 26 -6.37 -7.66 7.11
CA PRO A 26 -7.75 -7.94 6.73
C PRO A 26 -8.25 -7.14 5.52
N LEU A 27 -7.49 -6.17 5.04
CA LEU A 27 -7.91 -5.30 3.94
C LEU A 27 -7.59 -5.98 2.61
N GLU A 28 -8.58 -6.65 2.03
CA GLU A 28 -8.40 -7.48 0.84
C GLU A 28 -7.96 -6.70 -0.40
N GLU A 29 -8.25 -5.42 -0.46
CA GLU A 29 -7.86 -4.55 -1.56
C GLU A 29 -6.34 -4.37 -1.64
N ILE A 30 -5.63 -4.60 -0.53
CA ILE A 30 -4.17 -4.50 -0.49
C ILE A 30 -3.59 -5.83 -0.96
N MET A 31 -3.01 -5.80 -2.15
CA MET A 31 -2.46 -7.00 -2.77
C MET A 31 -1.02 -7.26 -2.34
N GLU A 32 -0.27 -6.20 -2.09
CA GLU A 32 1.12 -6.30 -1.67
C GLU A 32 1.45 -5.15 -0.73
N CYS A 33 2.39 -5.40 0.17
CA CYS A 33 2.88 -4.41 1.11
C CYS A 33 4.37 -4.62 1.30
N TYR A 34 5.16 -3.58 1.07
CA TYR A 34 6.62 -3.62 1.18
C TYR A 34 7.12 -2.54 2.11
N LEU A 35 8.05 -2.90 2.99
CA LEU A 35 8.84 -1.92 3.73
C LEU A 35 10.05 -1.57 2.87
N MET A 36 10.16 -0.31 2.49
CA MET A 36 11.22 0.14 1.60
C MET A 36 12.46 0.50 2.39
N SER A 37 13.62 0.10 1.87
CA SER A 37 14.90 0.55 2.43
C SER A 37 15.12 2.02 2.09
N GLY A 38 16.04 2.66 2.79
CA GLY A 38 16.32 4.07 2.57
C GLY A 38 15.31 4.97 3.28
N SER A 39 14.23 5.32 2.61
CA SER A 39 13.20 6.19 3.19
C SER A 39 12.45 5.53 4.34
N ARG A 40 12.40 4.19 4.36
CA ARG A 40 11.64 3.39 5.32
C ARG A 40 10.13 3.61 5.23
N ASP A 41 9.67 4.11 4.11
CA ASP A 41 8.25 4.20 3.82
C ASP A 41 7.70 2.82 3.52
N ILE A 42 6.39 2.67 3.68
CA ILE A 42 5.69 1.43 3.34
C ILE A 42 5.00 1.65 2.01
N LEU A 43 5.21 0.74 1.08
CA LEU A 43 4.59 0.81 -0.23
C LEU A 43 3.52 -0.26 -0.35
N LEU A 44 2.28 0.18 -0.64
CA LEU A 44 1.15 -0.71 -0.83
C LEU A 44 0.77 -0.74 -2.31
N ARG A 45 0.42 -1.94 -2.79
CA ARG A 45 -0.26 -2.06 -4.08
C ARG A 45 -1.72 -2.41 -3.81
N VAL A 46 -2.60 -1.49 -4.16
CA VAL A 46 -4.03 -1.59 -3.90
C VAL A 46 -4.76 -1.80 -5.23
N VAL A 47 -5.73 -2.69 -5.25
CA VAL A 47 -6.57 -2.93 -6.42
C VAL A 47 -8.02 -2.65 -6.04
N ALA A 48 -8.68 -1.84 -6.84
CA ALA A 48 -10.09 -1.49 -6.66
C ALA A 48 -10.82 -1.60 -7.99
N ALA A 49 -12.13 -1.75 -7.93
CA ALA A 49 -12.95 -1.87 -9.13
C ALA A 49 -12.91 -0.60 -9.98
N ASP A 50 -12.93 0.56 -9.33
CA ASP A 50 -12.88 1.87 -9.96
C ASP A 50 -12.38 2.90 -8.96
N LEU A 51 -12.32 4.17 -9.37
CA LEU A 51 -11.83 5.24 -8.51
C LEU A 51 -12.76 5.50 -7.33
N ASP A 52 -14.07 5.38 -7.52
CA ASP A 52 -15.02 5.56 -6.41
C ASP A 52 -14.83 4.49 -5.35
N ALA A 53 -14.61 3.24 -5.77
CA ALA A 53 -14.33 2.15 -4.84
C ALA A 53 -13.02 2.39 -4.08
N PHE A 54 -11.99 2.91 -4.77
CA PHE A 54 -10.74 3.25 -4.11
C PHE A 54 -10.92 4.37 -3.09
N ASP A 55 -11.64 5.42 -3.45
CA ASP A 55 -11.89 6.54 -2.53
C ASP A 55 -12.62 6.07 -1.28
N ALA A 56 -13.62 5.19 -1.43
CA ALA A 56 -14.33 4.62 -0.30
C ALA A 56 -13.41 3.77 0.58
N PHE A 57 -12.56 2.96 -0.04
CA PHE A 57 -11.58 2.14 0.67
C PHE A 57 -10.61 3.01 1.46
N LEU A 58 -10.08 4.04 0.81
CA LEU A 58 -9.14 4.96 1.43
C LEU A 58 -9.77 5.63 2.65
N GLU A 59 -10.94 6.22 2.45
CA GLU A 59 -11.61 7.02 3.48
C GLU A 59 -12.09 6.17 4.65
N HIS A 60 -12.70 5.01 4.39
CA HIS A 60 -13.36 4.22 5.43
C HIS A 60 -12.50 3.11 6.01
N ARG A 61 -11.49 2.66 5.30
CA ARG A 61 -10.71 1.50 5.72
C ARG A 61 -9.26 1.86 6.02
N LEU A 62 -8.56 2.43 5.04
CA LEU A 62 -7.13 2.68 5.20
C LEU A 62 -6.86 3.83 6.15
N MET A 63 -7.60 4.92 6.04
CA MET A 63 -7.41 6.07 6.94
C MET A 63 -7.81 5.78 8.39
N ALA A 64 -8.55 4.71 8.62
CA ALA A 64 -8.88 4.28 9.98
C ALA A 64 -7.73 3.56 10.68
N VAL A 65 -6.70 3.18 9.94
CA VAL A 65 -5.52 2.51 10.51
C VAL A 65 -4.71 3.53 11.32
N LYS A 66 -4.38 3.15 12.56
CA LYS A 66 -3.65 4.04 13.45
C LYS A 66 -2.16 4.09 13.09
N GLY A 67 -1.52 5.21 13.39
CA GLY A 67 -0.09 5.36 13.28
C GLY A 67 0.39 5.91 11.94
N ILE A 68 -0.51 6.23 11.03
CA ILE A 68 -0.15 6.81 9.74
C ILE A 68 0.08 8.31 9.93
N ARG A 69 1.25 8.77 9.52
CA ARG A 69 1.59 10.19 9.52
C ARG A 69 1.23 10.85 8.19
N ASN A 70 1.51 10.17 7.08
CA ASN A 70 1.31 10.71 5.76
C ASN A 70 1.08 9.59 4.75
N MET A 71 0.27 9.86 3.72
CA MET A 71 0.03 8.94 2.63
C MET A 71 0.08 9.68 1.31
N ARG A 72 0.56 8.99 0.28
CA ARG A 72 0.61 9.50 -1.08
C ARG A 72 0.14 8.40 -2.02
N SER A 73 -0.89 8.70 -2.82
CA SER A 73 -1.45 7.74 -3.77
C SER A 73 -1.03 8.10 -5.18
N ASN A 74 -0.58 7.09 -5.92
CA ASN A 74 -0.21 7.23 -7.32
C ASN A 74 -0.95 6.17 -8.13
N PHE A 75 -1.72 6.61 -9.13
CA PHE A 75 -2.48 5.70 -9.97
C PHE A 75 -1.61 5.16 -11.09
N ALA A 76 -1.64 3.84 -11.28
CA ALA A 76 -0.99 3.22 -12.43
C ALA A 76 -1.92 3.37 -13.63
N LEU A 77 -1.52 4.19 -14.58
CA LEU A 77 -2.34 4.44 -15.78
C LEU A 77 -2.38 3.21 -16.67
N ARG A 78 -1.24 2.53 -16.82
CA ARG A 78 -1.15 1.27 -17.56
C ARG A 78 0.14 0.55 -17.20
N ALA A 79 0.15 -0.75 -17.34
CA ALA A 79 1.37 -1.53 -17.21
C ALA A 79 2.12 -1.46 -18.54
N MET A 80 3.32 -0.89 -18.53
CA MET A 80 4.14 -0.82 -19.74
C MET A 80 4.83 -2.15 -20.02
N VAL A 81 5.25 -2.82 -18.95
CA VAL A 81 5.80 -4.19 -19.00
C VAL A 81 5.29 -4.93 -17.78
N GLN A 82 4.88 -6.16 -17.99
CA GLN A 82 4.41 -7.00 -16.88
C GLN A 82 4.81 -8.44 -17.17
N ARG A 83 5.59 -9.04 -16.25
CA ARG A 83 6.10 -10.41 -16.39
C ARG A 83 5.91 -11.15 -15.07
N ASP A 84 5.54 -12.42 -15.16
CA ASP A 84 5.35 -13.26 -13.98
C ASP A 84 6.53 -14.17 -13.73
N VAL A 85 7.40 -14.33 -14.71
CA VAL A 85 8.52 -15.27 -14.66
C VAL A 85 9.82 -14.51 -14.73
N LEU A 86 10.73 -14.83 -13.82
CA LEU A 86 12.07 -14.24 -13.83
C LEU A 86 12.84 -14.71 -15.08
N PRO A 87 13.71 -13.85 -15.65
CA PRO A 87 14.56 -14.26 -16.75
C PRO A 87 15.49 -15.38 -16.31
N SER A 88 15.68 -16.36 -17.18
CA SER A 88 16.63 -17.46 -16.95
C SER A 88 18.01 -17.07 -17.44
N GLY A 89 19.01 -17.39 -16.68
CA GLY A 89 20.39 -17.18 -17.06
C GLY A 89 21.10 -16.08 -16.39
#